data_9d881e3c5f3f8a6c193387c19ebb154c
#
_entry.id   9d881e3c5f3f8a6c193387c19ebb154c
#
_cell.length_a   1.000
_cell.length_b   1.000
_cell.length_c   1.000
_cell.angle_alpha   90.00
_cell.angle_beta   90.00
_cell.angle_gamma   90.00
#
_symmetry.space_group_name_H-M   'P 1'
#
loop_
_entity.id
_entity.type
_entity.pdbx_description
1 polymer ?
#
loop_
_entity_poly.entity_id
_entity_poly.type
_entity_poly.pdbx_seq_one_letter_code
_entity_poly.pdbx_strand_id
1 'polypeptide(L)'
;MVEHLVASATALGLPEEQATRLATQTCLGAGKMLVESADSPSQLRKNVTSPNGTTHAALMSFESLNFKEIVDKSVQAATARSAELGKQ
;
A
#
# COMPACT_ATOMS: atom_id res chain seq x y z
N MET A 1 -5.32 -4.58 4.52
CA MET A 1 -4.22 -4.44 3.55
C MET A 1 -2.97 -5.21 3.96
N VAL A 2 -2.47 -4.99 5.17
CA VAL A 2 -1.25 -5.68 5.64
C VAL A 2 -1.43 -7.20 5.64
N GLU A 3 -2.59 -7.68 6.04
CA GLU A 3 -2.89 -9.12 6.02
C GLU A 3 -2.74 -9.74 4.63
N HIS A 4 -3.07 -8.99 3.58
CA HIS A 4 -2.91 -9.48 2.20
C HIS A 4 -1.45 -9.49 1.77
N LEU A 5 -0.65 -8.53 2.25
CA LEU A 5 0.80 -8.56 2.02
C LEU A 5 1.42 -9.80 2.67
N VAL A 6 1.02 -10.09 3.91
CA VAL A 6 1.51 -11.27 4.63
C VAL A 6 1.11 -12.55 3.90
N ALA A 7 -0.16 -12.66 3.50
CA ALA A 7 -0.65 -13.83 2.79
C ALA A 7 0.09 -14.05 1.47
N SER A 8 0.33 -12.98 0.71
CA SER A 8 1.06 -13.08 -0.56
C SER A 8 2.51 -13.51 -0.37
N ALA A 9 3.20 -12.92 0.61
CA ALA A 9 4.58 -13.28 0.91
C ALA A 9 4.68 -14.74 1.37
N THR A 10 3.73 -15.18 2.19
CA THR A 10 3.67 -16.58 2.66
C THR A 10 3.45 -17.54 1.50
N ALA A 11 2.55 -17.19 0.58
CA ALA A 11 2.31 -18.01 -0.61
C ALA A 11 3.55 -18.11 -1.52
N LEU A 12 4.41 -17.09 -1.49
CA LEU A 12 5.65 -17.08 -2.27
C LEU A 12 6.82 -17.77 -1.56
N GLY A 13 6.61 -18.30 -0.37
CA GLY A 13 7.59 -19.15 0.30
C GLY A 13 8.19 -18.60 1.60
N LEU A 14 7.81 -17.39 2.03
CA LEU A 14 8.28 -16.89 3.32
C LEU A 14 7.48 -17.52 4.47
N PRO A 15 8.15 -17.91 5.57
CA PRO A 15 7.42 -18.31 6.77
C PRO A 15 6.51 -17.17 7.24
N GLU A 16 5.31 -17.50 7.70
CA GLU A 16 4.31 -16.51 8.09
C GLU A 16 4.84 -15.50 9.12
N GLU A 17 5.61 -15.96 10.10
CA GLU A 17 6.19 -15.09 11.12
C GLU A 17 7.12 -14.04 10.51
N GLN A 18 7.98 -14.46 9.58
CA GLN A 18 8.87 -13.53 8.87
C GLN A 18 8.08 -12.58 7.98
N ALA A 19 7.09 -13.08 7.27
CA ALA A 19 6.23 -12.27 6.39
C ALA A 19 5.52 -11.18 7.19
N THR A 20 4.99 -11.52 8.37
CA THR A 20 4.33 -10.56 9.26
C THR A 20 5.29 -9.49 9.73
N ARG A 21 6.48 -9.88 10.16
CA ARG A 21 7.51 -8.95 10.64
C ARG A 21 7.94 -7.98 9.52
N LEU A 22 8.21 -8.51 8.34
CA LEU A 22 8.65 -7.70 7.21
C LEU A 22 7.56 -6.73 6.75
N ALA A 23 6.32 -7.18 6.65
CA ALA A 23 5.20 -6.33 6.27
C ALA A 23 4.98 -5.20 7.29
N THR A 24 5.05 -5.53 8.58
CA THR A 24 4.91 -4.55 9.66
C THR A 24 6.01 -3.50 9.61
N GLN A 25 7.26 -3.92 9.46
CA GLN A 25 8.40 -3.01 9.37
C GLN A 25 8.36 -2.15 8.11
N THR A 26 7.86 -2.70 7.02
CA THR A 26 7.69 -1.95 5.76
C THR A 26 6.68 -0.82 5.95
N CYS A 27 5.56 -1.08 6.60
CA CYS A 27 4.55 -0.06 6.87
C CYS A 27 5.09 1.02 7.81
N LEU A 28 5.81 0.63 8.86
CA LEU A 28 6.41 1.58 9.78
C LEU A 28 7.44 2.46 9.06
N GLY A 29 8.33 1.86 8.30
CA GLY A 29 9.37 2.58 7.56
C GLY A 29 8.79 3.53 6.52
N ALA A 30 7.78 3.10 5.78
CA ALA A 30 7.13 3.96 4.80
C ALA A 30 6.43 5.14 5.45
N GLY A 31 5.70 4.90 6.55
CA GLY A 31 5.03 5.96 7.29
C GLY A 31 6.02 6.98 7.85
N LYS A 32 7.09 6.50 8.44
CA LYS A 32 8.15 7.34 8.97
C LYS A 32 8.81 8.20 7.88
N MET A 33 9.10 7.59 6.74
CA MET A 33 9.67 8.30 5.60
C MET A 33 8.76 9.43 5.11
N LEU A 34 7.46 9.15 5.01
CA LEU A 34 6.47 10.14 4.60
C LEU A 34 6.39 11.32 5.57
N VAL A 35 6.49 11.05 6.88
CA VAL A 35 6.42 12.10 7.91
C VAL A 35 7.70 12.96 7.93
N GLU A 36 8.86 12.33 7.80
CA GLU A 36 10.15 13.00 7.96
C GLU A 36 10.68 13.62 6.67
N SER A 37 10.24 13.16 5.51
CA SER A 37 10.73 13.65 4.23
C SER A 37 10.00 14.93 3.81
N ALA A 38 10.72 15.83 3.15
CA ALA A 38 10.14 16.99 2.49
C ALA A 38 9.52 16.63 1.13
N ASP A 39 9.82 15.46 0.60
CA ASP A 39 9.31 15.01 -0.70
C ASP A 39 7.85 14.55 -0.61
N SER A 40 7.11 14.75 -1.70
CA SER A 40 5.74 14.25 -1.80
C SER A 40 5.72 12.72 -1.88
N PRO A 41 4.58 12.07 -1.54
CA PRO A 41 4.45 10.63 -1.75
C PRO A 41 4.78 10.19 -3.17
N SER A 42 4.39 10.99 -4.15
CA SER A 42 4.68 10.74 -5.56
C SER A 42 6.19 10.76 -5.84
N GLN A 43 6.91 11.73 -5.27
CA GLN A 43 8.36 11.81 -5.45
C GLN A 43 9.08 10.66 -4.76
N LEU A 44 8.64 10.29 -3.55
CA LEU A 44 9.21 9.14 -2.84
C LEU A 44 9.05 7.85 -3.64
N ARG A 45 7.88 7.66 -4.27
CA ARG A 45 7.66 6.52 -5.16
C ARG A 45 8.65 6.52 -6.31
N LYS A 46 8.86 7.67 -6.96
CA LYS A 46 9.79 7.79 -8.07
C LYS A 46 11.23 7.48 -7.65
N ASN A 47 11.61 7.90 -6.44
CA ASN A 47 12.97 7.70 -5.93
C ASN A 47 13.33 6.23 -5.77
N VAL A 48 12.35 5.35 -5.54
CA VAL A 48 12.58 3.92 -5.35
C VAL A 48 12.22 3.10 -6.58
N THR A 49 11.86 3.75 -7.68
CA THR A 49 11.42 3.06 -8.90
C THR A 49 12.51 3.14 -9.97
N SER A 50 13.21 2.04 -10.17
CA SER A 50 14.19 1.91 -11.25
C SER A 50 13.49 1.41 -12.52
N PRO A 51 13.86 1.91 -13.72
CA PRO A 51 13.30 1.38 -14.96
C PRO A 51 13.51 -0.13 -15.04
N ASN A 52 12.42 -0.86 -15.33
CA ASN A 52 12.41 -2.33 -15.43
C ASN A 52 12.79 -3.06 -14.14
N GLY A 53 12.79 -2.39 -12.99
CA GLY A 53 13.06 -3.00 -11.70
C GLY A 53 11.82 -3.65 -11.07
N THR A 54 11.99 -4.18 -9.86
CA THR A 54 10.90 -4.88 -9.14
C THR A 54 9.78 -3.92 -8.76
N THR A 55 10.11 -2.72 -8.28
CA THR A 55 9.10 -1.71 -7.95
C THR A 55 8.33 -1.28 -9.20
N HIS A 56 9.03 -1.10 -10.32
CA HIS A 56 8.38 -0.78 -11.59
C HIS A 56 7.35 -1.85 -11.97
N ALA A 57 7.72 -3.13 -11.87
CA ALA A 57 6.81 -4.24 -12.18
C ALA A 57 5.57 -4.22 -11.27
N ALA A 58 5.74 -3.97 -9.98
CA ALA A 58 4.63 -3.89 -9.03
C ALA A 58 3.70 -2.71 -9.36
N LEU A 59 4.26 -1.55 -9.70
CA LEU A 59 3.47 -0.37 -10.06
C LEU A 59 2.69 -0.58 -11.36
N MET A 60 3.28 -1.25 -12.33
CA MET A 60 2.57 -1.60 -13.57
C MET A 60 1.41 -2.54 -13.32
N SER A 61 1.58 -3.48 -12.40
CA SER A 61 0.50 -4.37 -11.97
C SER A 61 -0.62 -3.60 -11.28
N PHE A 62 -0.28 -2.69 -10.36
CA PHE A 62 -1.28 -1.83 -9.70
C PHE A 62 -2.10 -1.05 -10.72
N GLU A 63 -1.44 -0.47 -11.72
CA GLU A 63 -2.12 0.31 -12.75
C GLU A 63 -3.06 -0.57 -13.58
N SER A 64 -2.59 -1.73 -14.03
CA SER A 64 -3.39 -2.63 -14.85
C SER A 64 -4.59 -3.21 -14.08
N LEU A 65 -4.50 -3.34 -12.76
CA LEU A 65 -5.57 -3.85 -11.90
C LEU A 65 -6.41 -2.73 -11.26
N ASN A 66 -6.22 -1.49 -11.70
CA ASN A 66 -7.03 -0.34 -11.26
C ASN A 66 -6.95 -0.06 -9.75
N PHE A 67 -5.75 -0.12 -9.18
CA PHE A 67 -5.54 0.12 -7.75
C PHE A 67 -6.07 1.49 -7.30
N LYS A 68 -5.84 2.53 -8.11
CA LYS A 68 -6.32 3.88 -7.80
C LYS A 68 -7.84 3.89 -7.63
N GLU A 69 -8.56 3.23 -8.53
CA GLU A 69 -10.02 3.15 -8.47
C GLU A 69 -10.51 2.41 -7.24
N ILE A 70 -9.82 1.33 -6.86
CA ILE A 70 -10.14 0.58 -5.65
C ILE A 70 -10.03 1.48 -4.41
N VAL A 71 -8.95 2.24 -4.31
CA VAL A 71 -8.75 3.17 -3.18
C VAL A 71 -9.81 4.26 -3.19
N ASP A 72 -10.05 4.89 -4.34
CA ASP A 72 -11.04 5.96 -4.48
C ASP A 72 -12.43 5.50 -4.05
N LYS A 73 -12.87 4.36 -4.55
CA LYS A 73 -14.21 3.83 -4.24
C LYS A 73 -14.34 3.41 -2.79
N SER A 74 -13.28 2.86 -2.22
CA SER A 74 -13.29 2.43 -0.82
C SER A 74 -13.38 3.63 0.14
N VAL A 75 -12.64 4.69 -0.15
CA VAL A 75 -12.71 5.93 0.63
C VAL A 75 -14.09 6.57 0.50
N GLN A 76 -14.65 6.59 -0.70
CA GLN A 76 -15.99 7.11 -0.93
C GLN A 76 -17.05 6.32 -0.15
N ALA A 77 -16.95 5.00 -0.14
CA ALA A 77 -17.85 4.14 0.62
C ALA A 77 -17.79 4.42 2.13
N ALA A 78 -16.58 4.56 2.66
CA ALA A 78 -16.39 4.89 4.07
C ALA A 78 -16.97 6.27 4.40
N THR A 79 -16.75 7.24 3.52
CA THR A 79 -17.27 8.61 3.69
C THR A 79 -18.81 8.62 3.68
N ALA A 80 -19.41 7.90 2.75
CA ALA A 80 -20.86 7.80 2.65
C ALA A 80 -21.45 7.15 3.92
N ARG A 81 -20.83 6.09 4.41
CA ARG A 81 -21.29 5.43 5.62
C ARG A 81 -21.12 6.30 6.85
N SER A 82 -20.05 7.05 6.93
CA SER A 82 -19.84 8.02 8.01
C SER A 82 -20.95 9.07 8.05
N ALA A 83 -21.34 9.58 6.88
CA ALA A 83 -22.44 10.54 6.78
C ALA A 83 -23.77 9.91 7.22
N GLU A 84 -24.05 8.66 6.83
CA GLU A 84 -25.24 7.93 7.27
C GLU A 84 -25.28 7.77 8.78
N LEU A 85 -24.16 7.36 9.39
CA LEU A 85 -24.08 7.17 10.84
C LEU A 85 -24.24 8.50 11.59
N GLY A 86 -23.77 9.60 11.01
CA GLY A 86 -23.90 10.92 11.61
C GLY A 86 -25.35 11.44 11.64
N LYS A 87 -26.25 10.82 10.89
CA LYS A 87 -27.68 11.19 10.86
C LYS A 87 -28.54 10.39 11.81
N GLN A 88 -27.97 9.40 12.48
CA GLN A 88 -28.70 8.53 13.40
C GLN A 88 -28.80 9.13 14.80
#